data_d1a082862002adcb52ef88814d672567
#
_entry.id   d1a082862002adcb52ef88814d672567
#
_cell.length_a   1.000
_cell.length_b   1.000
_cell.length_c   1.000
_cell.angle_alpha   90.00
_cell.angle_beta   90.00
_cell.angle_gamma   90.00
#
_symmetry.space_group_name_H-M   'P 1'
#
loop_
_entity.id
_entity.type
_entity.pdbx_description
1 polymer ?
#
loop_
_entity_poly.entity_id
_entity_poly.type
_entity_poly.pdbx_seq_one_letter_code
_entity_poly.pdbx_strand_id
1 'polypeptide(L)'
;MSDSDDEDRDEEKDPSEVPAYDPAQQPRPKLPIYHPGFLQTEEDVQKILGVFVEFLRVAKDRGVVGEEATYLWNEIIKNRVVHYQTEIRIAVTGDTGSAKSALINSLLGEDLSLEGGNGVAVTSVVTEFRKKTLSTDIGAVQAGVQFYCLEYCTDDLVTNWFRVWFDTKQKLIHDEDSVDDEDRARKDAALSCLEQLFASCVAPDTLEDFVSSGKTLKGNAALGKLLQWTAEIHGQFVPDGELFIPFTSSTHKDMREQLRAFQQQAINARHQGKTLPFSPWPFVEVVRYYHDSLLLQDGICLAYVAGAKDMNIFRVTTANAYLQQCEMTIAVVA
;
A
#
# COMPACT_ATOMS: atom_id res chain seq x y z
N MET A 1 34.70 -14.43 -58.39
CA MET A 1 33.36 -14.11 -57.83
C MET A 1 33.44 -14.55 -56.41
N SER A 2 33.80 -13.64 -55.52
CA SER A 2 33.93 -13.85 -54.07
C SER A 2 32.82 -13.02 -53.46
N ASP A 3 31.80 -13.74 -52.96
CA ASP A 3 30.75 -13.15 -52.15
C ASP A 3 31.35 -12.89 -50.78
N SER A 4 31.40 -11.64 -50.41
CA SER A 4 31.72 -11.18 -49.05
C SER A 4 30.41 -10.94 -48.35
N ASP A 5 30.01 -11.92 -47.51
CA ASP A 5 28.95 -11.74 -46.51
C ASP A 5 29.53 -10.85 -45.39
N ASP A 6 29.22 -9.57 -45.45
CA ASP A 6 29.33 -8.66 -44.30
C ASP A 6 28.21 -9.01 -43.32
N GLU A 7 28.51 -9.81 -42.30
CA GLU A 7 27.68 -9.98 -41.12
C GLU A 7 27.69 -8.66 -40.33
N ASP A 8 26.60 -7.90 -40.41
CA ASP A 8 26.28 -6.84 -39.47
C ASP A 8 26.21 -7.42 -38.04
N ARG A 9 27.31 -7.38 -37.34
CA ARG A 9 27.32 -7.61 -35.88
C ARG A 9 26.72 -6.36 -35.24
N ASP A 10 25.46 -6.47 -34.81
CA ASP A 10 24.91 -5.56 -33.81
C ASP A 10 25.86 -5.54 -32.60
N GLU A 11 26.60 -4.48 -32.44
CA GLU A 11 27.40 -4.22 -31.24
C GLU A 11 26.43 -4.13 -30.06
N GLU A 12 26.34 -5.19 -29.25
CA GLU A 12 25.70 -5.14 -27.94
C GLU A 12 26.39 -4.05 -27.12
N LYS A 13 25.74 -2.88 -27.00
CA LYS A 13 26.22 -1.79 -26.12
C LYS A 13 26.27 -2.30 -24.71
N ASP A 14 27.41 -2.12 -24.07
CA ASP A 14 27.62 -2.43 -22.67
C ASP A 14 26.51 -1.78 -21.82
N PRO A 15 25.72 -2.53 -21.04
CA PRO A 15 24.68 -1.98 -20.17
C PRO A 15 25.17 -0.88 -19.22
N SER A 16 26.47 -0.84 -18.93
CA SER A 16 27.08 0.20 -18.09
C SER A 16 27.20 1.56 -18.78
N GLU A 17 27.03 1.64 -20.12
CA GLU A 17 27.10 2.90 -20.89
C GLU A 17 25.75 3.60 -21.03
N VAL A 18 24.64 2.96 -20.62
CA VAL A 18 23.35 3.63 -20.63
C VAL A 18 23.30 4.63 -19.47
N PRO A 19 23.25 5.95 -19.74
CA PRO A 19 23.17 6.93 -18.66
C PRO A 19 21.94 6.67 -17.82
N ALA A 20 22.09 6.77 -16.49
CA ALA A 20 20.97 6.61 -15.58
C ALA A 20 19.84 7.58 -15.97
N TYR A 21 18.60 7.08 -16.00
CA TYR A 21 17.44 7.90 -16.30
C TYR A 21 17.33 9.04 -15.30
N ASP A 22 17.34 10.28 -15.81
CA ASP A 22 17.15 11.48 -15.02
C ASP A 22 15.81 12.13 -15.37
N PRO A 23 14.79 12.02 -14.48
CA PRO A 23 13.47 12.60 -14.70
C PRO A 23 13.52 14.13 -14.95
N ALA A 24 14.52 14.84 -14.39
CA ALA A 24 14.67 16.28 -14.55
C ALA A 24 15.02 16.68 -15.99
N GLN A 25 15.61 15.78 -16.77
CA GLN A 25 15.99 16.02 -18.16
C GLN A 25 14.85 15.71 -19.14
N GLN A 26 13.76 15.10 -18.68
CA GLN A 26 12.63 14.75 -19.53
C GLN A 26 11.84 16.02 -19.88
N PRO A 27 11.64 16.32 -21.17
CA PRO A 27 10.82 17.47 -21.55
C PRO A 27 9.36 17.23 -21.10
N ARG A 28 8.79 18.19 -20.39
CA ARG A 28 7.36 18.13 -20.01
C ARG A 28 6.49 18.04 -21.26
N PRO A 29 5.40 17.24 -21.22
CA PRO A 29 4.45 17.19 -22.32
C PRO A 29 3.92 18.60 -22.65
N LYS A 30 3.73 18.88 -23.94
CA LYS A 30 3.20 20.18 -24.43
C LYS A 30 1.67 20.25 -24.23
N LEU A 31 1.18 19.96 -23.04
CA LEU A 31 -0.23 20.10 -22.69
C LEU A 31 -0.46 21.44 -21.99
N PRO A 32 -1.63 22.09 -22.19
CA PRO A 32 -1.93 23.38 -21.58
C PRO A 32 -1.74 23.42 -20.06
N ILE A 33 -2.01 22.32 -19.37
CA ILE A 33 -1.88 22.18 -17.92
C ILE A 33 -0.42 22.34 -17.42
N TYR A 34 0.57 22.05 -18.27
CA TYR A 34 1.99 22.22 -17.93
C TYR A 34 2.55 23.58 -18.34
N HIS A 35 1.71 24.43 -18.94
CA HIS A 35 2.15 25.77 -19.32
C HIS A 35 2.29 26.65 -18.07
N PRO A 36 3.41 27.32 -17.85
CA PRO A 36 3.62 28.18 -16.68
C PRO A 36 2.50 29.18 -16.43
N GLY A 37 1.94 29.75 -17.52
CA GLY A 37 0.82 30.68 -17.43
C GLY A 37 -0.47 30.05 -16.91
N PHE A 38 -0.67 28.77 -17.10
CA PHE A 38 -1.84 28.06 -16.54
C PHE A 38 -1.73 27.95 -15.01
N LEU A 39 -0.58 27.53 -14.52
CA LEU A 39 -0.31 27.42 -13.08
C LEU A 39 -0.43 28.80 -12.40
N GLN A 40 0.12 29.85 -13.04
CA GLN A 40 0.02 31.22 -12.50
C GLN A 40 -1.44 31.68 -12.45
N THR A 41 -2.22 31.41 -13.50
CA THR A 41 -3.64 31.76 -13.55
C THR A 41 -4.44 31.03 -12.46
N GLU A 42 -4.14 29.75 -12.24
CA GLU A 42 -4.76 28.96 -11.16
C GLU A 42 -4.46 29.55 -9.78
N GLU A 43 -3.20 29.88 -9.49
CA GLU A 43 -2.82 30.55 -8.25
C GLU A 43 -3.54 31.91 -8.07
N ASP A 44 -3.66 32.69 -9.12
CA ASP A 44 -4.32 33.98 -9.06
C ASP A 44 -5.83 33.84 -8.83
N VAL A 45 -6.47 32.86 -9.47
CA VAL A 45 -7.88 32.51 -9.21
C VAL A 45 -8.06 32.09 -7.74
N GLN A 46 -7.18 31.25 -7.20
CA GLN A 46 -7.25 30.83 -5.81
C GLN A 46 -7.10 32.00 -4.82
N LYS A 47 -6.21 32.94 -5.13
CA LYS A 47 -6.06 34.20 -4.33
C LYS A 47 -7.34 35.03 -4.35
N ILE A 48 -7.93 35.23 -5.54
CA ILE A 48 -9.17 35.99 -5.71
C ILE A 48 -10.32 35.32 -4.93
N LEU A 49 -10.51 34.03 -5.09
CA LEU A 49 -11.50 33.26 -4.34
C LEU A 49 -11.28 33.36 -2.84
N GLY A 50 -10.02 33.36 -2.38
CA GLY A 50 -9.67 33.56 -0.98
C GLY A 50 -10.15 34.90 -0.43
N VAL A 51 -9.97 35.98 -1.20
CA VAL A 51 -10.45 37.33 -0.82
C VAL A 51 -11.99 37.34 -0.74
N PHE A 52 -12.68 36.74 -1.70
CA PHE A 52 -14.14 36.65 -1.69
C PHE A 52 -14.67 35.88 -0.48
N VAL A 53 -14.06 34.75 -0.15
CA VAL A 53 -14.43 33.96 1.04
C VAL A 53 -14.30 34.81 2.31
N GLU A 54 -13.19 35.52 2.45
CA GLU A 54 -12.98 36.37 3.64
C GLU A 54 -13.98 37.52 3.71
N PHE A 55 -14.26 38.16 2.58
CA PHE A 55 -15.27 39.20 2.51
C PHE A 55 -16.66 38.69 2.94
N LEU A 56 -17.09 37.55 2.40
CA LEU A 56 -18.39 36.93 2.73
C LEU A 56 -18.43 36.46 4.19
N ARG A 57 -17.30 35.96 4.75
CA ARG A 57 -17.20 35.61 6.16
C ARG A 57 -17.44 36.80 7.06
N VAL A 58 -16.76 37.93 6.79
CA VAL A 58 -16.92 39.16 7.57
C VAL A 58 -18.34 39.72 7.46
N ALA A 59 -18.94 39.66 6.27
CA ALA A 59 -20.34 40.08 6.07
C ALA A 59 -21.34 39.20 6.84
N LYS A 60 -21.12 37.90 6.85
CA LYS A 60 -21.91 36.93 7.63
C LYS A 60 -21.81 37.20 9.12
N ASP A 61 -20.61 37.40 9.64
CA ASP A 61 -20.37 37.67 11.07
C ASP A 61 -21.04 38.99 11.54
N ARG A 62 -21.25 39.92 10.62
CA ARG A 62 -21.98 41.19 10.84
C ARG A 62 -23.49 41.11 10.62
N GLY A 63 -24.03 39.95 10.27
CA GLY A 63 -25.43 39.76 10.03
C GLY A 63 -26.00 40.45 8.78
N VAL A 64 -25.15 40.83 7.83
CA VAL A 64 -25.49 41.60 6.62
C VAL A 64 -25.77 40.67 5.42
N VAL A 65 -25.72 39.33 5.59
CA VAL A 65 -25.74 38.37 4.48
C VAL A 65 -27.10 37.75 4.32
N GLY A 66 -27.75 37.96 3.15
CA GLY A 66 -28.97 37.29 2.74
C GLY A 66 -28.72 35.86 2.21
N GLU A 67 -29.84 35.19 1.82
CA GLU A 67 -29.84 33.83 1.31
C GLU A 67 -28.91 33.65 0.09
N GLU A 68 -28.93 34.60 -0.83
CA GLU A 68 -28.09 34.58 -2.05
C GLU A 68 -26.59 34.57 -1.74
N ALA A 69 -26.18 35.37 -0.77
CA ALA A 69 -24.74 35.40 -0.38
C ALA A 69 -24.33 34.14 0.40
N THR A 70 -25.24 33.52 1.14
CA THR A 70 -25.02 32.21 1.78
C THR A 70 -24.88 31.13 0.72
N TYR A 71 -25.72 31.14 -0.31
CA TYR A 71 -25.60 30.24 -1.46
C TYR A 71 -24.23 30.43 -2.16
N LEU A 72 -23.86 31.66 -2.46
CA LEU A 72 -22.59 31.99 -3.10
C LEU A 72 -21.40 31.54 -2.25
N TRP A 73 -21.45 31.73 -0.94
CA TRP A 73 -20.45 31.21 0.00
C TRP A 73 -20.27 29.70 -0.14
N ASN A 74 -21.36 28.95 -0.11
CA ASN A 74 -21.33 27.49 -0.19
C ASN A 74 -20.76 27.03 -1.54
N GLU A 75 -21.14 27.68 -2.64
CA GLU A 75 -20.61 27.36 -3.96
C GLU A 75 -19.11 27.70 -4.11
N ILE A 76 -18.66 28.82 -3.55
CA ILE A 76 -17.24 29.18 -3.56
C ILE A 76 -16.44 28.20 -2.72
N ILE A 77 -16.91 27.86 -1.52
CA ILE A 77 -16.19 26.87 -0.66
C ILE A 77 -16.12 25.50 -1.36
N LYS A 78 -17.22 25.06 -1.97
CA LYS A 78 -17.28 23.79 -2.71
C LYS A 78 -16.35 23.77 -3.92
N ASN A 79 -16.23 24.87 -4.64
CA ASN A 79 -15.45 24.96 -5.89
C ASN A 79 -14.07 25.59 -5.72
N ARG A 80 -13.74 26.15 -4.53
CA ARG A 80 -12.43 26.75 -4.24
C ARG A 80 -11.28 25.77 -4.35
N VAL A 81 -11.53 24.53 -3.98
CA VAL A 81 -10.62 23.44 -4.27
C VAL A 81 -11.07 22.85 -5.60
N VAL A 82 -10.40 23.24 -6.68
CA VAL A 82 -10.50 22.47 -7.91
C VAL A 82 -9.95 21.09 -7.56
N HIS A 83 -10.84 20.16 -7.28
CA HIS A 83 -10.45 18.77 -7.23
C HIS A 83 -10.21 18.36 -8.69
N TYR A 84 -9.03 18.68 -9.19
CA TYR A 84 -8.51 17.82 -10.24
C TYR A 84 -8.60 16.41 -9.68
N GLN A 85 -8.86 15.43 -10.52
CA GLN A 85 -8.63 14.05 -10.12
C GLN A 85 -7.14 14.01 -9.73
N THR A 86 -6.91 14.25 -8.41
CA THR A 86 -5.66 14.83 -7.90
C THR A 86 -4.60 13.78 -7.73
N GLU A 87 -4.96 12.52 -7.98
CA GLU A 87 -4.06 11.41 -7.81
C GLU A 87 -4.22 10.43 -8.98
N ILE A 88 -3.13 10.22 -9.70
CA ILE A 88 -3.01 9.17 -10.72
C ILE A 88 -2.23 8.04 -10.07
N ARG A 89 -2.91 6.92 -9.79
CA ARG A 89 -2.29 5.73 -9.22
C ARG A 89 -1.73 4.86 -10.33
N ILE A 90 -0.43 4.64 -10.27
CA ILE A 90 0.29 3.78 -11.20
C ILE A 90 0.79 2.58 -10.40
N ALA A 91 0.22 1.40 -10.65
CA ALA A 91 0.64 0.18 -10.00
C ALA A 91 1.83 -0.45 -10.73
N VAL A 92 2.82 -0.92 -9.98
CA VAL A 92 3.92 -1.77 -10.48
C VAL A 92 3.69 -3.16 -9.93
N THR A 93 3.39 -4.11 -10.81
CA THR A 93 3.14 -5.51 -10.48
C THR A 93 4.02 -6.44 -11.32
N GLY A 94 4.06 -7.70 -11.00
CA GLY A 94 4.85 -8.73 -11.70
C GLY A 94 5.24 -9.85 -10.75
N ASP A 95 5.79 -10.93 -11.27
CA ASP A 95 6.14 -12.11 -10.48
C ASP A 95 7.21 -11.82 -9.40
N THR A 96 7.29 -12.67 -8.40
CA THR A 96 8.37 -12.60 -7.41
C THR A 96 9.72 -12.76 -8.11
N GLY A 97 10.67 -11.88 -7.83
CA GLY A 97 11.98 -11.87 -8.49
C GLY A 97 12.04 -11.09 -9.82
N SER A 98 10.93 -10.52 -10.32
CA SER A 98 10.90 -9.74 -11.57
C SER A 98 11.50 -8.33 -11.45
N ALA A 99 12.30 -8.04 -10.44
CA ALA A 99 12.97 -6.75 -10.24
C ALA A 99 12.04 -5.52 -10.03
N LYS A 100 10.80 -5.70 -9.58
CA LYS A 100 9.87 -4.60 -9.29
C LYS A 100 10.44 -3.54 -8.34
N SER A 101 11.06 -3.98 -7.24
CA SER A 101 11.68 -3.09 -6.26
C SER A 101 12.82 -2.28 -6.88
N ALA A 102 13.66 -2.91 -7.69
CA ALA A 102 14.74 -2.23 -8.39
C ALA A 102 14.22 -1.19 -9.38
N LEU A 103 13.15 -1.51 -10.12
CA LEU A 103 12.50 -0.55 -11.02
C LEU A 103 11.97 0.67 -10.24
N ILE A 104 11.26 0.45 -9.14
CA ILE A 104 10.72 1.54 -8.32
C ILE A 104 11.84 2.40 -7.74
N ASN A 105 12.89 1.78 -7.19
CA ASN A 105 14.03 2.49 -6.64
C ASN A 105 14.75 3.33 -7.72
N SER A 106 14.89 2.78 -8.93
CA SER A 106 15.47 3.49 -10.07
C SER A 106 14.61 4.67 -10.51
N LEU A 107 13.29 4.50 -10.59
CA LEU A 107 12.35 5.57 -10.97
C LEU A 107 12.30 6.70 -9.94
N LEU A 108 12.44 6.39 -8.66
CA LEU A 108 12.40 7.38 -7.58
C LEU A 108 13.79 7.99 -7.29
N GLY A 109 14.86 7.38 -7.82
CA GLY A 109 16.25 7.82 -7.62
C GLY A 109 16.80 7.52 -6.22
N GLU A 110 16.10 6.72 -5.42
CA GLU A 110 16.44 6.40 -4.05
C GLU A 110 16.07 4.95 -3.71
N ASP A 111 16.81 4.34 -2.82
CA ASP A 111 16.58 2.98 -2.33
C ASP A 111 15.47 2.97 -1.26
N LEU A 112 14.21 3.02 -1.71
CA LEU A 112 13.02 3.13 -0.86
C LEU A 112 12.30 1.79 -0.68
N SER A 113 12.19 0.99 -1.73
CA SER A 113 11.53 -0.30 -1.70
C SER A 113 12.48 -1.38 -1.17
N LEU A 114 11.95 -2.27 -0.33
CA LEU A 114 12.72 -3.41 0.17
C LEU A 114 13.02 -4.37 -0.98
N GLU A 115 14.30 -4.66 -1.17
CA GLU A 115 14.77 -5.66 -2.12
C GLU A 115 14.84 -7.04 -1.45
N GLY A 116 14.27 -8.05 -2.08
CA GLY A 116 14.36 -9.44 -1.62
C GLY A 116 15.50 -10.16 -2.32
N GLY A 117 16.54 -10.50 -1.57
CA GLY A 117 17.45 -11.56 -1.97
C GLY A 117 16.83 -12.92 -1.67
N ASN A 118 16.89 -13.91 -2.55
CA ASN A 118 16.48 -15.31 -2.35
C ASN A 118 15.03 -15.70 -2.77
N GLY A 119 14.37 -14.95 -3.65
CA GLY A 119 13.10 -15.43 -4.23
C GLY A 119 11.89 -15.45 -3.27
N VAL A 120 12.03 -14.94 -2.06
CA VAL A 120 10.92 -14.80 -1.12
C VAL A 120 10.24 -13.45 -1.36
N ALA A 121 8.91 -13.44 -1.43
CA ALA A 121 8.13 -12.21 -1.53
C ALA A 121 8.40 -11.34 -0.30
N VAL A 122 9.08 -10.22 -0.50
CA VAL A 122 9.52 -9.33 0.59
C VAL A 122 8.40 -8.42 1.05
N THR A 123 7.52 -8.01 0.14
CA THR A 123 6.45 -7.07 0.44
C THR A 123 5.11 -7.77 0.37
N SER A 124 4.43 -7.83 1.51
CA SER A 124 3.13 -8.50 1.66
C SER A 124 1.95 -7.54 1.55
N VAL A 125 2.22 -6.22 1.63
CA VAL A 125 1.24 -5.14 1.69
C VAL A 125 1.50 -4.17 0.56
N VAL A 126 0.45 -3.59 -0.01
CA VAL A 126 0.59 -2.51 -1.00
C VAL A 126 1.38 -1.37 -0.39
N THR A 127 2.40 -0.91 -1.10
CA THR A 127 3.20 0.24 -0.69
C THR A 127 3.07 1.36 -1.71
N GLU A 128 2.52 2.49 -1.30
CA GLU A 128 2.36 3.69 -2.10
C GLU A 128 3.54 4.64 -1.88
N PHE A 129 4.08 5.16 -2.96
CA PHE A 129 5.06 6.24 -2.97
C PHE A 129 4.37 7.50 -3.45
N ARG A 130 4.35 8.52 -2.60
CA ARG A 130 3.61 9.77 -2.80
C ARG A 130 4.53 10.98 -2.65
N LYS A 131 4.15 12.07 -3.27
CA LYS A 131 4.83 13.35 -3.07
C LYS A 131 4.83 13.73 -1.59
N LYS A 132 5.98 14.13 -1.08
CA LYS A 132 6.10 14.71 0.26
C LYS A 132 5.35 16.05 0.30
N THR A 133 4.37 16.15 1.17
CA THR A 133 3.71 17.43 1.46
C THR A 133 4.64 18.29 2.31
N LEU A 134 4.63 19.60 2.10
CA LEU A 134 5.43 20.54 2.89
C LEU A 134 5.11 20.36 4.38
N SER A 135 5.99 19.69 5.11
CA SER A 135 5.95 19.56 6.56
C SER A 135 7.02 20.48 7.15
N THR A 136 6.81 20.87 8.42
CA THR A 136 7.73 21.72 9.17
C THR A 136 9.12 21.09 9.37
N ASP A 137 9.25 19.78 9.24
CA ASP A 137 10.52 19.05 9.38
C ASP A 137 11.23 18.89 8.04
N ILE A 138 12.01 19.89 7.67
CA ILE A 138 12.89 19.88 6.50
C ILE A 138 13.96 18.79 6.73
N GLY A 139 14.00 17.80 5.84
CA GLY A 139 15.00 16.72 5.85
C GLY A 139 14.55 15.40 6.48
N ALA A 140 13.46 15.35 7.25
CA ALA A 140 12.96 14.10 7.78
C ALA A 140 12.32 13.22 6.69
N VAL A 141 12.63 11.92 6.71
CA VAL A 141 11.92 10.90 5.93
C VAL A 141 10.57 10.65 6.59
N GLN A 142 9.51 10.62 5.81
CA GLN A 142 8.14 10.45 6.28
C GLN A 142 7.49 9.24 5.64
N ALA A 143 6.72 8.52 6.43
CA ALA A 143 5.89 7.41 5.99
C ALA A 143 4.64 7.29 6.87
N GLY A 144 3.71 6.43 6.50
CA GLY A 144 2.58 6.09 7.33
C GLY A 144 2.03 4.71 7.02
N VAL A 145 1.43 4.10 8.02
CA VAL A 145 0.78 2.79 7.92
C VAL A 145 -0.69 2.98 8.16
N GLN A 146 -1.50 2.62 7.19
CA GLN A 146 -2.96 2.59 7.28
C GLN A 146 -3.39 1.19 7.68
N PHE A 147 -4.12 1.07 8.75
CA PHE A 147 -4.73 -0.18 9.19
C PHE A 147 -6.17 -0.28 8.70
N TYR A 148 -6.63 -1.50 8.50
CA TYR A 148 -8.06 -1.79 8.40
C TYR A 148 -8.75 -1.48 9.72
N CYS A 149 -10.05 -1.16 9.70
CA CYS A 149 -10.83 -1.04 10.93
C CYS A 149 -10.99 -2.40 11.63
N LEU A 150 -11.24 -2.39 12.92
CA LEU A 150 -11.36 -3.61 13.72
C LEU A 150 -12.47 -4.55 13.19
N GLU A 151 -13.60 -3.98 12.78
CA GLU A 151 -14.72 -4.74 12.21
C GLU A 151 -14.30 -5.54 10.97
N TYR A 152 -13.58 -4.91 10.05
CA TYR A 152 -13.05 -5.58 8.87
C TYR A 152 -12.01 -6.66 9.24
N CYS A 153 -11.14 -6.39 10.21
CA CYS A 153 -10.15 -7.37 10.70
C CYS A 153 -10.83 -8.61 11.31
N THR A 154 -11.94 -8.44 12.05
CA THR A 154 -12.67 -9.54 12.67
C THR A 154 -13.52 -10.32 11.68
N ASP A 155 -14.35 -9.63 10.91
CA ASP A 155 -15.41 -10.25 10.13
C ASP A 155 -14.93 -10.71 8.76
N ASP A 156 -14.18 -9.84 8.05
CA ASP A 156 -13.74 -10.11 6.68
C ASP A 156 -12.39 -10.83 6.59
N LEU A 157 -11.48 -10.60 7.55
CA LEU A 157 -10.17 -11.25 7.53
C LEU A 157 -10.16 -12.52 8.40
N VAL A 158 -10.14 -12.38 9.72
CA VAL A 158 -9.89 -13.51 10.63
C VAL A 158 -11.01 -14.55 10.55
N THR A 159 -12.27 -14.13 10.54
CA THR A 159 -13.42 -15.06 10.39
C THR A 159 -13.38 -15.79 9.05
N ASN A 160 -13.03 -15.08 7.97
CA ASN A 160 -12.94 -15.69 6.64
C ASN A 160 -11.76 -16.67 6.54
N TRP A 161 -10.57 -16.32 7.02
CA TRP A 161 -9.43 -17.25 7.03
C TRP A 161 -9.71 -18.48 7.86
N PHE A 162 -10.30 -18.32 9.05
CA PHE A 162 -10.71 -19.44 9.88
C PHE A 162 -11.73 -20.34 9.16
N ARG A 163 -12.73 -19.76 8.49
CA ARG A 163 -13.74 -20.48 7.72
C ARG A 163 -13.11 -21.27 6.56
N VAL A 164 -12.29 -20.63 5.75
CA VAL A 164 -11.61 -21.27 4.62
C VAL A 164 -10.78 -22.46 5.10
N TRP A 165 -10.00 -22.26 6.14
CA TRP A 165 -9.20 -23.32 6.74
C TRP A 165 -10.08 -24.46 7.28
N PHE A 166 -11.11 -24.14 8.06
CA PHE A 166 -11.98 -25.09 8.72
C PHE A 166 -12.77 -25.94 7.72
N ASP A 167 -13.43 -25.28 6.76
CA ASP A 167 -14.28 -25.97 5.78
C ASP A 167 -13.46 -26.90 4.88
N THR A 168 -12.27 -26.46 4.42
CA THR A 168 -11.38 -27.30 3.63
C THR A 168 -10.83 -28.47 4.43
N LYS A 169 -10.50 -28.25 5.72
CA LYS A 169 -10.07 -29.35 6.60
C LYS A 169 -11.19 -30.37 6.82
N GLN A 170 -12.44 -29.94 6.98
CA GLN A 170 -13.60 -30.86 7.10
C GLN A 170 -13.79 -31.66 5.81
N LYS A 171 -13.68 -31.05 4.63
CA LYS A 171 -13.73 -31.76 3.34
C LYS A 171 -12.65 -32.83 3.27
N LEU A 172 -11.38 -32.49 3.59
CA LEU A 172 -10.25 -33.43 3.59
C LEU A 172 -10.47 -34.64 4.50
N ILE A 173 -11.19 -34.48 5.63
CA ILE A 173 -11.52 -35.59 6.57
C ILE A 173 -12.61 -36.48 5.99
N HIS A 174 -13.58 -35.91 5.26
CA HIS A 174 -14.76 -36.68 4.81
C HIS A 174 -14.59 -37.24 3.39
N ASP A 175 -13.91 -36.51 2.49
CA ASP A 175 -13.71 -36.89 1.10
C ASP A 175 -12.49 -36.16 0.56
N GLU A 176 -11.31 -36.75 0.66
CA GLU A 176 -10.05 -36.15 0.27
C GLU A 176 -9.98 -35.86 -1.24
N ASP A 177 -10.66 -36.72 -2.06
CA ASP A 177 -10.66 -36.56 -3.52
C ASP A 177 -11.50 -35.35 -3.98
N SER A 178 -12.37 -34.81 -3.12
CA SER A 178 -13.16 -33.62 -3.41
C SER A 178 -12.40 -32.29 -3.25
N VAL A 179 -11.16 -32.32 -2.75
CA VAL A 179 -10.34 -31.12 -2.47
C VAL A 179 -9.22 -31.02 -3.48
N ASP A 180 -9.31 -30.02 -4.33
CA ASP A 180 -8.29 -29.75 -5.35
C ASP A 180 -7.06 -29.02 -4.78
N ASP A 181 -6.04 -28.83 -5.62
CA ASP A 181 -4.79 -28.15 -5.21
C ASP A 181 -5.01 -26.67 -4.87
N GLU A 182 -6.00 -26.01 -5.49
CA GLU A 182 -6.35 -24.63 -5.19
C GLU A 182 -6.98 -24.50 -3.80
N ASP A 183 -7.90 -25.38 -3.44
CA ASP A 183 -8.50 -25.43 -2.10
C ASP A 183 -7.43 -25.71 -1.04
N ARG A 184 -6.47 -26.61 -1.30
CA ARG A 184 -5.33 -26.88 -0.40
C ARG A 184 -4.48 -25.64 -0.22
N ALA A 185 -4.10 -24.98 -1.30
CA ALA A 185 -3.31 -23.76 -1.26
C ALA A 185 -4.03 -22.62 -0.50
N ARG A 186 -5.35 -22.48 -0.68
CA ARG A 186 -6.18 -21.51 0.06
C ARG A 186 -6.19 -21.81 1.56
N LYS A 187 -6.36 -23.07 1.94
CA LYS A 187 -6.32 -23.51 3.34
C LYS A 187 -4.98 -23.16 3.98
N ASP A 188 -3.87 -23.47 3.30
CA ASP A 188 -2.53 -23.26 3.83
C ASP A 188 -2.20 -21.76 3.93
N ALA A 189 -2.65 -20.97 2.94
CA ALA A 189 -2.53 -19.50 2.99
C ALA A 189 -3.35 -18.90 4.15
N ALA A 190 -4.56 -19.40 4.41
CA ALA A 190 -5.39 -18.96 5.51
C ALA A 190 -4.73 -19.26 6.87
N LEU A 191 -4.23 -20.49 7.04
CA LEU A 191 -3.50 -20.87 8.25
C LEU A 191 -2.26 -19.99 8.43
N SER A 192 -1.48 -19.77 7.38
CA SER A 192 -0.30 -18.91 7.43
C SER A 192 -0.62 -17.47 7.86
N CYS A 193 -1.73 -16.87 7.40
CA CYS A 193 -2.16 -15.55 7.85
C CYS A 193 -2.51 -15.55 9.35
N LEU A 194 -3.22 -16.57 9.82
CA LEU A 194 -3.55 -16.72 11.24
C LEU A 194 -2.30 -16.94 12.10
N GLU A 195 -1.33 -17.74 11.62
CA GLU A 195 -0.07 -18.00 12.33
C GLU A 195 0.78 -16.73 12.48
N GLN A 196 0.82 -15.86 11.48
CA GLN A 196 1.53 -14.59 11.57
C GLN A 196 1.05 -13.72 12.74
N LEU A 197 -0.23 -13.78 13.05
CA LEU A 197 -0.87 -13.00 14.10
C LEU A 197 -0.85 -13.72 15.45
N PHE A 198 -1.14 -15.02 15.47
CA PHE A 198 -1.58 -15.70 16.69
C PHE A 198 -0.68 -16.85 17.15
N ALA A 199 0.37 -17.24 16.42
CA ALA A 199 1.25 -18.34 16.82
C ALA A 199 1.82 -18.14 18.23
N SER A 200 2.19 -16.93 18.59
CA SER A 200 2.71 -16.60 19.92
C SER A 200 1.66 -16.68 21.04
N CYS A 201 0.37 -16.62 20.70
CA CYS A 201 -0.73 -16.68 21.66
C CYS A 201 -1.04 -18.11 22.12
N VAL A 202 -0.61 -19.11 21.36
CA VAL A 202 -0.91 -20.54 21.61
C VAL A 202 0.32 -21.35 22.05
N ALA A 203 1.51 -20.76 22.03
CA ALA A 203 2.73 -21.48 22.41
C ALA A 203 2.62 -22.13 23.81
N PRO A 204 3.14 -23.35 24.00
CA PRO A 204 3.99 -24.14 23.09
C PRO A 204 3.25 -24.97 22.03
N ASP A 205 1.93 -25.01 22.04
CA ASP A 205 1.13 -25.73 21.05
C ASP A 205 1.22 -25.04 19.67
N THR A 206 0.80 -25.76 18.62
CA THR A 206 0.68 -25.16 17.30
C THR A 206 -0.67 -24.47 17.15
N LEU A 207 -0.73 -23.43 16.30
CA LEU A 207 -2.01 -22.78 16.00
C LEU A 207 -2.97 -23.77 15.31
N GLU A 208 -2.47 -24.65 14.47
CA GLU A 208 -3.28 -25.66 13.79
C GLU A 208 -3.95 -26.62 14.79
N ASP A 209 -3.25 -27.06 15.82
CA ASP A 209 -3.84 -27.90 16.88
C ASP A 209 -4.93 -27.14 17.64
N PHE A 210 -4.66 -25.88 17.98
CA PHE A 210 -5.61 -25.02 18.67
C PHE A 210 -6.90 -24.81 17.87
N VAL A 211 -6.81 -24.41 16.60
CA VAL A 211 -7.99 -24.17 15.75
C VAL A 211 -8.73 -25.45 15.38
N SER A 212 -8.03 -26.61 15.42
CA SER A 212 -8.61 -27.94 15.19
C SER A 212 -9.49 -28.45 16.36
N SER A 213 -9.41 -27.85 17.52
CA SER A 213 -10.11 -28.30 18.73
C SER A 213 -11.63 -28.18 18.64
N GLY A 214 -12.16 -27.37 17.72
CA GLY A 214 -13.60 -27.17 17.52
C GLY A 214 -14.21 -28.16 16.53
N LYS A 215 -15.41 -28.70 16.86
CA LYS A 215 -16.12 -29.67 16.02
C LYS A 215 -17.04 -29.01 14.97
N THR A 216 -17.46 -27.78 15.18
CA THR A 216 -18.40 -27.07 14.30
C THR A 216 -17.96 -25.61 14.17
N LEU A 217 -18.30 -24.97 13.04
CA LEU A 217 -17.99 -23.56 12.80
C LEU A 217 -18.79 -22.65 13.77
N LYS A 218 -20.09 -22.93 13.92
CA LYS A 218 -20.97 -22.09 14.75
C LYS A 218 -20.72 -22.31 16.23
N GLY A 219 -20.39 -21.24 16.95
CA GLY A 219 -20.06 -21.30 18.38
C GLY A 219 -18.69 -21.92 18.66
N ASN A 220 -17.77 -21.90 17.69
CA ASN A 220 -16.43 -22.43 17.85
C ASN A 220 -15.64 -21.58 18.85
N ALA A 221 -15.21 -22.22 19.94
CA ALA A 221 -14.47 -21.54 21.01
C ALA A 221 -13.12 -21.00 20.52
N ALA A 222 -12.46 -21.69 19.59
CA ALA A 222 -11.20 -21.23 19.00
C ALA A 222 -11.41 -19.96 18.18
N LEU A 223 -12.44 -19.88 17.33
CA LEU A 223 -12.78 -18.66 16.61
C LEU A 223 -13.06 -17.49 17.58
N GLY A 224 -13.87 -17.72 18.62
CA GLY A 224 -14.14 -16.70 19.63
C GLY A 224 -12.86 -16.15 20.28
N LYS A 225 -11.87 -17.02 20.49
CA LYS A 225 -10.57 -16.62 21.06
C LYS A 225 -9.72 -15.87 20.06
N LEU A 226 -9.71 -16.29 18.79
CA LEU A 226 -9.03 -15.56 17.70
C LEU A 226 -9.58 -14.14 17.57
N LEU A 227 -10.90 -13.95 17.64
CA LEU A 227 -11.53 -12.62 17.57
C LEU A 227 -11.16 -11.76 18.78
N GLN A 228 -11.08 -12.34 19.98
CA GLN A 228 -10.58 -11.62 21.16
C GLN A 228 -9.13 -11.15 20.94
N TRP A 229 -8.23 -12.04 20.52
CA TRP A 229 -6.84 -11.68 20.24
C TRP A 229 -6.70 -10.67 19.08
N THR A 230 -7.59 -10.73 18.08
CA THR A 230 -7.66 -9.71 17.03
C THR A 230 -7.86 -8.32 17.61
N ALA A 231 -8.83 -8.17 18.51
CA ALA A 231 -9.09 -6.88 19.16
C ALA A 231 -7.90 -6.43 20.04
N GLU A 232 -7.27 -7.35 20.77
CA GLU A 232 -6.10 -7.08 21.60
C GLU A 232 -4.87 -6.63 20.76
N ILE A 233 -4.59 -7.32 19.63
CA ILE A 233 -3.48 -6.98 18.74
C ILE A 233 -3.77 -5.67 18.00
N HIS A 234 -4.97 -5.53 17.43
CA HIS A 234 -5.36 -4.31 16.71
C HIS A 234 -5.30 -3.08 17.63
N GLY A 235 -5.80 -3.19 18.86
CA GLY A 235 -5.78 -2.11 19.85
C GLY A 235 -4.36 -1.68 20.27
N GLN A 236 -3.32 -2.51 20.06
CA GLN A 236 -1.94 -2.08 20.32
C GLN A 236 -1.45 -1.04 19.30
N PHE A 237 -1.99 -1.04 18.09
CA PHE A 237 -1.60 -0.12 17.01
C PHE A 237 -2.61 1.01 16.82
N VAL A 238 -3.88 0.76 17.13
CA VAL A 238 -5.00 1.68 16.89
C VAL A 238 -5.76 1.93 18.20
N PRO A 239 -5.10 2.45 19.24
CA PRO A 239 -5.71 2.55 20.57
C PRO A 239 -6.90 3.52 20.61
N ASP A 240 -6.86 4.60 19.81
CA ASP A 240 -7.87 5.66 19.82
C ASP A 240 -8.79 5.63 18.59
N GLY A 241 -8.75 4.53 17.80
CA GLY A 241 -9.50 4.39 16.55
C GLY A 241 -8.90 5.15 15.37
N GLU A 242 -7.75 5.78 15.51
CA GLU A 242 -7.04 6.44 14.44
C GLU A 242 -6.27 5.40 13.61
N LEU A 243 -6.84 5.03 12.45
CA LEU A 243 -6.33 3.94 11.61
C LEU A 243 -5.01 4.25 10.90
N PHE A 244 -4.58 5.50 10.89
CA PHE A 244 -3.35 5.93 10.23
C PHE A 244 -2.26 6.25 11.25
N ILE A 245 -1.13 5.56 11.19
CA ILE A 245 0.02 5.77 12.06
C ILE A 245 1.13 6.45 11.26
N PRO A 246 1.49 7.70 11.59
CA PRO A 246 2.62 8.37 10.96
C PRO A 246 3.96 7.90 11.53
N PHE A 247 4.97 7.86 10.66
CA PHE A 247 6.36 7.57 10.98
C PHE A 247 7.27 8.67 10.47
N THR A 248 8.29 8.99 11.24
CA THR A 248 9.36 9.90 10.83
C THR A 248 10.72 9.28 11.14
N SER A 249 11.70 9.54 10.29
CA SER A 249 13.06 9.04 10.46
C SER A 249 14.08 10.02 9.88
N SER A 250 15.33 9.92 10.31
CA SER A 250 16.43 10.70 9.75
C SER A 250 16.98 10.12 8.44
N THR A 251 16.78 8.82 8.20
CA THR A 251 17.29 8.13 7.02
C THR A 251 16.25 7.17 6.40
N HIS A 252 16.35 6.95 5.09
CA HIS A 252 15.53 5.95 4.40
C HIS A 252 15.78 4.54 4.92
N LYS A 253 17.02 4.22 5.30
CA LYS A 253 17.37 2.92 5.87
C LYS A 253 16.64 2.66 7.19
N ASP A 254 16.63 3.63 8.10
CA ASP A 254 15.95 3.49 9.38
C ASP A 254 14.44 3.45 9.21
N MET A 255 13.89 4.21 8.24
CA MET A 255 12.47 4.16 7.90
C MET A 255 12.07 2.77 7.40
N ARG A 256 12.84 2.16 6.49
CA ARG A 256 12.57 0.80 6.00
C ARG A 256 12.58 -0.22 7.13
N GLU A 257 13.51 -0.09 8.07
CA GLU A 257 13.55 -1.01 9.23
C GLU A 257 12.33 -0.83 10.15
N GLN A 258 11.87 0.41 10.37
CA GLN A 258 10.65 0.68 11.13
C GLN A 258 9.39 0.12 10.45
N LEU A 259 9.31 0.22 9.12
CA LEU A 259 8.16 -0.26 8.33
C LEU A 259 8.14 -1.77 8.11
N ARG A 260 9.28 -2.44 8.31
CA ARG A 260 9.46 -3.85 8.01
C ARG A 260 8.42 -4.75 8.65
N ALA A 261 8.05 -4.50 9.92
CA ALA A 261 7.04 -5.27 10.64
C ALA A 261 5.66 -5.22 9.96
N PHE A 262 5.37 -4.12 9.27
CA PHE A 262 4.08 -3.84 8.64
C PHE A 262 4.02 -4.25 7.16
N GLN A 263 5.15 -4.56 6.56
CA GLN A 263 5.23 -4.91 5.14
C GLN A 263 5.58 -6.36 4.88
N GLN A 264 6.16 -7.05 5.86
CA GLN A 264 6.73 -8.39 5.70
C GLN A 264 6.22 -9.37 6.74
N GLN A 265 6.37 -10.66 6.44
CA GLN A 265 6.32 -11.73 7.43
C GLN A 265 7.58 -11.66 8.32
N ALA A 266 7.59 -10.77 9.28
CA ALA A 266 8.73 -10.54 10.15
C ALA A 266 8.36 -10.79 11.61
N ILE A 267 8.37 -12.06 12.02
CA ILE A 267 8.28 -12.42 13.45
C ILE A 267 9.53 -11.88 14.15
N ASN A 268 9.35 -11.28 15.33
CA ASN A 268 10.38 -10.58 16.09
C ASN A 268 10.91 -9.28 15.48
N ALA A 269 10.15 -8.64 14.58
CA ALA A 269 10.44 -7.27 14.18
C ALA A 269 10.36 -6.31 15.37
N ARG A 270 11.09 -5.20 15.31
CA ARG A 270 11.07 -4.18 16.35
C ARG A 270 10.09 -3.06 15.99
N HIS A 271 9.24 -2.71 16.94
CA HIS A 271 8.38 -1.53 16.87
C HIS A 271 8.47 -0.75 18.17
N GLN A 272 8.77 0.55 18.11
CA GLN A 272 8.94 1.42 19.29
C GLN A 272 9.87 0.82 20.39
N GLY A 273 10.98 0.20 19.95
CA GLY A 273 11.97 -0.42 20.85
C GLY A 273 11.56 -1.78 21.44
N LYS A 274 10.35 -2.27 21.17
CA LYS A 274 9.85 -3.58 21.60
C LYS A 274 9.92 -4.60 20.45
N THR A 275 10.23 -5.83 20.78
CA THR A 275 10.12 -6.95 19.84
C THR A 275 8.67 -7.41 19.78
N LEU A 276 8.09 -7.46 18.58
CA LEU A 276 6.75 -7.97 18.36
C LEU A 276 6.81 -9.50 18.25
N PRO A 277 6.06 -10.23 19.06
CA PRO A 277 5.99 -11.70 18.96
C PRO A 277 5.11 -12.19 17.80
N PHE A 278 4.57 -11.29 17.02
CA PHE A 278 3.68 -11.52 15.87
C PHE A 278 4.00 -10.52 14.75
N SER A 279 3.48 -10.76 13.57
CA SER A 279 3.62 -9.86 12.42
C SER A 279 2.28 -9.20 12.09
N PRO A 280 2.13 -7.88 12.25
CA PRO A 280 0.85 -7.18 12.10
C PRO A 280 0.44 -6.92 10.64
N TRP A 281 1.29 -7.25 9.65
CA TRP A 281 1.03 -6.95 8.23
C TRP A 281 -0.35 -7.40 7.73
N PRO A 282 -0.98 -8.50 8.22
CA PRO A 282 -2.30 -8.89 7.72
C PRO A 282 -3.42 -7.90 8.07
N PHE A 283 -3.20 -7.03 9.05
CA PHE A 283 -4.14 -5.95 9.43
C PHE A 283 -3.83 -4.62 8.77
N VAL A 284 -2.76 -4.56 7.96
CA VAL A 284 -2.36 -3.34 7.25
C VAL A 284 -3.02 -3.29 5.88
N GLU A 285 -3.73 -2.19 5.61
CA GLU A 285 -4.36 -1.91 4.33
C GLU A 285 -3.32 -1.42 3.30
N VAL A 286 -2.54 -0.41 3.67
CA VAL A 286 -1.54 0.20 2.80
C VAL A 286 -0.43 0.87 3.62
N VAL A 287 0.79 0.80 3.12
CA VAL A 287 1.92 1.59 3.61
C VAL A 287 2.15 2.75 2.65
N ARG A 288 2.21 3.99 3.17
CA ARG A 288 2.49 5.19 2.38
C ARG A 288 3.87 5.71 2.70
N TYR A 289 4.68 5.89 1.68
CA TYR A 289 6.01 6.46 1.76
C TYR A 289 6.01 7.82 1.06
N TYR A 290 6.45 8.87 1.77
CA TYR A 290 6.46 10.23 1.23
C TYR A 290 7.86 10.62 0.80
N HIS A 291 8.03 10.90 -0.48
CA HIS A 291 9.34 11.19 -1.08
C HIS A 291 9.27 12.40 -2.01
N ASP A 292 10.39 13.14 -2.10
CA ASP A 292 10.48 14.33 -2.93
C ASP A 292 11.09 14.01 -4.29
N SER A 293 10.44 13.12 -5.05
CA SER A 293 10.82 12.82 -6.44
C SER A 293 10.03 13.67 -7.42
N LEU A 294 10.68 14.07 -8.52
CA LEU A 294 10.01 14.74 -9.63
C LEU A 294 8.90 13.89 -10.26
N LEU A 295 9.06 12.56 -10.26
CA LEU A 295 8.05 11.64 -10.78
C LEU A 295 6.74 11.70 -9.99
N LEU A 296 6.81 11.97 -8.70
CA LEU A 296 5.64 12.03 -7.81
C LEU A 296 4.98 13.41 -7.77
N GLN A 297 5.51 14.37 -8.52
CA GLN A 297 4.88 15.68 -8.68
C GLN A 297 3.57 15.52 -9.46
N ASP A 298 2.72 16.53 -9.37
CA ASP A 298 1.46 16.61 -10.11
C ASP A 298 0.45 15.47 -9.77
N GLY A 299 0.54 14.92 -8.54
CA GLY A 299 -0.43 13.96 -8.01
C GLY A 299 -0.20 12.51 -8.45
N ILE A 300 0.98 12.17 -8.95
CA ILE A 300 1.30 10.77 -9.24
C ILE A 300 1.58 10.01 -7.94
N CYS A 301 0.87 8.88 -7.78
CA CYS A 301 1.12 7.87 -6.76
C CYS A 301 1.65 6.62 -7.44
N LEU A 302 2.88 6.23 -7.13
CA LEU A 302 3.46 4.99 -7.60
C LEU A 302 3.24 3.91 -6.55
N ALA A 303 2.63 2.78 -6.91
CA ALA A 303 2.30 1.73 -5.96
C ALA A 303 3.03 0.43 -6.29
N TYR A 304 3.73 -0.12 -5.31
CA TYR A 304 4.24 -1.49 -5.35
C TYR A 304 3.12 -2.45 -4.98
N VAL A 305 2.82 -3.39 -5.87
CA VAL A 305 1.72 -4.35 -5.69
C VAL A 305 2.24 -5.78 -5.87
N ALA A 306 1.76 -6.71 -5.04
CA ALA A 306 2.12 -8.12 -5.16
C ALA A 306 1.74 -8.68 -6.55
N GLY A 307 2.53 -9.61 -7.06
CA GLY A 307 2.26 -10.25 -8.34
C GLY A 307 1.14 -11.28 -8.28
N ALA A 308 0.55 -11.57 -9.43
CA ALA A 308 -0.55 -12.55 -9.54
C ALA A 308 -0.15 -14.00 -9.18
N LYS A 309 1.16 -14.31 -9.22
CA LYS A 309 1.71 -15.61 -8.83
C LYS A 309 2.29 -15.62 -7.41
N ASP A 310 1.88 -14.68 -6.54
CA ASP A 310 2.23 -14.77 -5.11
C ASP A 310 1.62 -16.05 -4.53
N MET A 311 2.38 -16.77 -3.73
CA MET A 311 1.92 -18.02 -3.11
C MET A 311 0.77 -17.81 -2.13
N ASN A 312 0.58 -16.60 -1.62
CA ASN A 312 -0.50 -16.27 -0.70
C ASN A 312 -1.67 -15.63 -1.46
N ILE A 313 -2.73 -16.40 -1.69
CA ILE A 313 -3.92 -15.95 -2.44
C ILE A 313 -4.62 -14.73 -1.83
N PHE A 314 -4.53 -14.53 -0.52
CA PHE A 314 -5.14 -13.36 0.14
C PHE A 314 -4.38 -12.08 -0.20
N ARG A 315 -3.05 -12.16 -0.37
CA ARG A 315 -2.26 -11.05 -0.91
C ARG A 315 -2.64 -10.74 -2.36
N VAL A 316 -2.84 -11.78 -3.16
CA VAL A 316 -3.28 -11.63 -4.56
C VAL A 316 -4.66 -10.99 -4.61
N THR A 317 -5.57 -11.37 -3.73
CA THR A 317 -6.92 -10.79 -3.66
C THR A 317 -6.87 -9.30 -3.30
N THR A 318 -6.10 -8.94 -2.28
CA THR A 318 -5.89 -7.54 -1.88
C THR A 318 -5.20 -6.74 -3.00
N ALA A 319 -4.18 -7.33 -3.64
CA ALA A 319 -3.50 -6.74 -4.78
C ALA A 319 -4.46 -6.46 -5.94
N ASN A 320 -5.30 -7.41 -6.30
CA ASN A 320 -6.28 -7.25 -7.37
C ASN A 320 -7.33 -6.17 -7.06
N ALA A 321 -7.81 -6.11 -5.82
CA ALA A 321 -8.73 -5.05 -5.39
C ALA A 321 -8.08 -3.66 -5.48
N TYR A 322 -6.80 -3.55 -5.17
CA TYR A 322 -6.04 -2.31 -5.31
C TYR A 322 -5.80 -1.95 -6.79
N LEU A 323 -5.44 -2.93 -7.63
CA LEU A 323 -5.21 -2.73 -9.07
C LEU A 323 -6.45 -2.16 -9.78
N GLN A 324 -7.65 -2.52 -9.35
CA GLN A 324 -8.90 -1.97 -9.89
C GLN A 324 -9.10 -0.48 -9.58
N GLN A 325 -8.35 0.08 -8.63
CA GLN A 325 -8.39 1.49 -8.26
C GLN A 325 -7.28 2.30 -8.95
N CYS A 326 -6.44 1.65 -9.76
CA CYS A 326 -5.31 2.28 -10.44
C CYS A 326 -5.70 2.67 -11.87
N GLU A 327 -5.28 3.86 -12.31
CA GLU A 327 -5.46 4.35 -13.67
C GLU A 327 -4.51 3.65 -14.66
N MET A 328 -3.36 3.17 -14.17
CA MET A 328 -2.36 2.50 -14.98
C MET A 328 -1.69 1.36 -14.20
N THR A 329 -1.31 0.32 -14.93
CA THR A 329 -0.54 -0.81 -14.39
C THR A 329 0.70 -1.07 -15.25
N ILE A 330 1.86 -1.10 -14.61
CA ILE A 330 3.14 -1.51 -15.20
C ILE A 330 3.38 -2.97 -14.78
N ALA A 331 3.32 -3.88 -15.74
CA ALA A 331 3.66 -5.29 -15.52
C ALA A 331 5.15 -5.51 -15.78
N VAL A 332 5.90 -5.87 -14.73
CA VAL A 332 7.32 -6.21 -14.85
C VAL A 332 7.43 -7.71 -15.08
N VAL A 333 7.93 -8.08 -16.24
CA VAL A 333 8.16 -9.48 -16.65
C VAL A 333 9.65 -9.77 -16.61
N ALA A 334 10.01 -11.00 -16.19
CA ALA A 334 11.40 -11.47 -16.16
C ALA A 334 11.76 -12.13 -17.49
#